data_897fab7ee318c354b99ac1d3866dc84b
#
_entry.id   897fab7ee318c354b99ac1d3866dc84b
#
_cell.length_a   1.000
_cell.length_b   1.000
_cell.length_c   1.000
_cell.angle_alpha   90.00
_cell.angle_beta   90.00
_cell.angle_gamma   90.00
#
_symmetry.space_group_name_H-M   'P 1'
#
loop_
_entity.id
_entity.type
_entity.pdbx_description
1 polymer ?
#
loop_
_entity_poly.entity_id
_entity_poly.type
_entity_poly.pdbx_seq_one_letter_code
_entity_poly.pdbx_strand_id
1 'polypeptide(L)'
;MGAGTVLTVAQVHDVQAAGGRLVVSPNCRPAVIEATRXLGLQSWPGIVTPSEAFDALDAGATGLKLFPAVQVGIAGMQAMRAVLPTGTLLYAVGGIGISNFSAWRTAGIDGAGLGSALYKPGQSPEQVGQQARALAASWKAA
;
A
#
# COMPACT_ATOMS: atom_id res chain seq x y z
N MET A 1 12.88 -4.97 -4.50
CA MET A 1 11.63 -4.97 -5.29
C MET A 1 10.69 -6.05 -4.77
N GLY A 2 9.47 -6.13 -5.28
CA GLY A 2 8.49 -7.12 -4.85
C GLY A 2 7.35 -7.22 -5.85
N ALA A 3 6.27 -7.84 -5.43
CA ALA A 3 5.14 -8.08 -6.32
C ALA A 3 3.83 -7.58 -5.72
N GLY A 4 2.96 -7.08 -6.59
CA GLY A 4 1.60 -6.69 -6.25
C GLY A 4 0.60 -7.76 -6.69
N THR A 5 -0.59 -7.69 -6.13
CA THR A 5 -1.70 -8.62 -6.40
C THR A 5 -1.30 -10.07 -6.13
N VAL A 6 -0.62 -10.26 -5.01
CA VAL A 6 -0.26 -11.60 -4.52
C VAL A 6 -1.41 -12.11 -3.66
N LEU A 7 -1.99 -13.24 -4.04
CA LEU A 7 -3.26 -13.71 -3.50
C LEU A 7 -3.17 -15.08 -2.82
N THR A 8 -2.05 -15.80 -3.02
CA THR A 8 -1.92 -17.17 -2.49
C THR A 8 -0.53 -17.36 -1.88
N VAL A 9 -0.45 -18.35 -0.98
CA VAL A 9 0.83 -18.73 -0.37
C VAL A 9 1.84 -19.19 -1.44
N ALA A 10 1.38 -19.91 -2.47
CA ALA A 10 2.26 -20.34 -3.55
C ALA A 10 2.91 -19.13 -4.24
N GLN A 11 2.12 -18.09 -4.52
CA GLN A 11 2.66 -16.87 -5.13
C GLN A 11 3.68 -16.17 -4.22
N VAL A 12 3.50 -16.25 -2.89
CA VAL A 12 4.49 -15.69 -1.97
C VAL A 12 5.84 -16.38 -2.15
N HIS A 13 5.81 -17.73 -2.26
CA HIS A 13 7.04 -18.50 -2.51
C HIS A 13 7.67 -18.11 -3.85
N ASP A 14 6.85 -17.91 -4.89
CA ASP A 14 7.35 -17.46 -6.19
C ASP A 14 8.08 -16.11 -6.09
N VAL A 15 7.47 -15.16 -5.34
CA VAL A 15 8.08 -13.84 -5.12
C VAL A 15 9.42 -13.98 -4.40
N GLN A 16 9.46 -14.81 -3.37
CA GLN A 16 10.69 -15.03 -2.60
C GLN A 16 11.77 -15.68 -3.49
N ALA A 17 11.41 -16.71 -4.26
CA ALA A 17 12.34 -17.40 -5.15
C ALA A 17 12.92 -16.47 -6.22
N ALA A 18 12.12 -15.48 -6.66
CA ALA A 18 12.57 -14.48 -7.63
C ALA A 18 13.40 -13.35 -6.99
N GLY A 19 13.71 -13.44 -5.70
CA GLY A 19 14.49 -12.42 -5.00
C GLY A 19 13.68 -11.22 -4.54
N GLY A 20 12.35 -11.32 -4.53
CA GLY A 20 11.48 -10.26 -4.05
C GLY A 20 11.62 -10.06 -2.54
N ARG A 21 11.34 -8.85 -2.08
CA ARG A 21 11.49 -8.48 -0.67
C ARG A 21 10.22 -7.95 -0.06
N LEU A 22 9.16 -7.76 -0.88
CA LEU A 22 7.88 -7.32 -0.36
C LEU A 22 6.74 -7.90 -1.20
N VAL A 23 5.62 -8.10 -0.52
CA VAL A 23 4.37 -8.63 -1.08
C VAL A 23 3.27 -7.61 -0.80
N VAL A 24 2.55 -7.21 -1.86
CA VAL A 24 1.40 -6.33 -1.74
C VAL A 24 0.15 -7.09 -2.22
N SER A 25 -0.89 -7.09 -1.40
CA SER A 25 -2.14 -7.79 -1.74
C SER A 25 -3.29 -6.78 -1.82
N PRO A 26 -4.29 -7.02 -2.65
CA PRO A 26 -5.46 -6.14 -2.69
C PRO A 26 -6.45 -6.41 -1.57
N ASN A 27 -6.27 -7.51 -0.83
CA ASN A 27 -7.20 -8.00 0.18
C ASN A 27 -6.42 -8.46 1.42
N CYS A 28 -7.18 -8.75 2.48
CA CYS A 28 -6.62 -9.26 3.72
C CYS A 28 -6.82 -10.79 3.78
N ARG A 29 -5.73 -11.53 3.68
CA ARG A 29 -5.75 -13.00 3.85
C ARG A 29 -4.64 -13.37 4.84
N PRO A 30 -5.00 -13.71 6.09
CA PRO A 30 -3.99 -14.02 7.11
C PRO A 30 -2.94 -15.04 6.66
N ALA A 31 -3.35 -16.11 5.98
CA ALA A 31 -2.39 -17.13 5.52
C ALA A 31 -1.33 -16.56 4.58
N VAL A 32 -1.71 -15.59 3.72
CA VAL A 32 -0.74 -14.94 2.81
C VAL A 32 0.21 -14.03 3.61
N ILE A 33 -0.34 -13.30 4.57
CA ILE A 33 0.46 -12.41 5.43
C ILE A 33 1.47 -13.22 6.24
N GLU A 34 0.99 -14.27 6.90
CA GLU A 34 1.83 -15.14 7.73
C GLU A 34 2.95 -15.78 6.91
N ALA A 35 2.62 -16.33 5.74
CA ALA A 35 3.63 -16.93 4.86
C ALA A 35 4.66 -15.89 4.41
N THR A 36 4.20 -14.68 4.09
CA THR A 36 5.09 -13.58 3.71
C THR A 36 6.05 -13.26 4.83
N ARG A 37 5.54 -13.14 6.01
CA ARG A 37 6.36 -12.81 7.18
C ARG A 37 7.30 -13.94 7.57
N UNK A 38 6.93 -15.07 7.39
CA UNK A 38 7.64 -16.15 7.61
C UNK A 38 8.83 -16.28 6.90
N LEU A 39 8.66 -15.87 5.65
CA LEU A 39 9.82 -15.88 4.73
C LEU A 39 10.71 -14.63 4.84
N GLY A 40 10.46 -13.78 5.81
CA GLY A 40 11.23 -12.57 6.04
C GLY A 40 10.92 -11.43 5.08
N LEU A 41 9.81 -11.51 4.36
CA LEU A 41 9.41 -10.47 3.42
C LEU A 41 8.49 -9.46 4.10
N GLN A 42 8.39 -8.25 3.55
CA GLN A 42 7.41 -7.26 4.00
C GLN A 42 6.03 -7.61 3.43
N SER A 43 4.99 -7.55 4.28
CA SER A 43 3.61 -7.84 3.89
C SER A 43 2.76 -6.58 3.99
N TRP A 44 2.10 -6.21 2.88
CA TRP A 44 1.24 -5.02 2.77
C TRP A 44 -0.14 -5.43 2.25
N PRO A 45 -0.98 -6.03 3.12
CA PRO A 45 -2.33 -6.45 2.73
C PRO A 45 -3.28 -5.28 2.57
N GLY A 46 -4.26 -5.44 1.69
CA GLY A 46 -5.32 -4.47 1.46
C GLY A 46 -6.44 -4.60 2.48
N ILE A 47 -6.90 -3.47 3.01
CA ILE A 47 -7.96 -3.41 3.99
C ILE A 47 -8.89 -2.23 3.67
N VAL A 48 -10.16 -2.36 4.11
CA VAL A 48 -11.16 -1.29 4.05
C VAL A 48 -11.81 -1.11 5.42
N THR A 49 -11.90 -2.18 6.22
CA THR A 49 -12.62 -2.18 7.49
C THR A 49 -11.67 -2.33 8.67
N PRO A 50 -12.08 -1.89 9.86
CA PRO A 50 -11.28 -2.14 11.07
C PRO A 50 -11.03 -3.63 11.32
N SER A 51 -12.02 -4.51 11.07
CA SER A 51 -11.81 -5.96 11.27
C SER A 51 -10.66 -6.46 10.42
N GLU A 52 -10.65 -6.12 9.13
CA GLU A 52 -9.55 -6.51 8.25
C GLU A 52 -8.21 -5.94 8.74
N ALA A 53 -8.23 -4.70 9.23
CA ALA A 53 -6.99 -4.07 9.71
C ALA A 53 -6.41 -4.82 10.90
N PHE A 54 -7.25 -5.18 11.87
CA PHE A 54 -6.78 -5.92 13.05
C PHE A 54 -6.38 -7.35 12.68
N ASP A 55 -7.15 -8.04 11.83
CA ASP A 55 -6.77 -9.37 11.34
C ASP A 55 -5.40 -9.34 10.65
N ALA A 56 -5.15 -8.29 9.85
CA ALA A 56 -3.86 -8.16 9.15
C ALA A 56 -2.72 -7.94 10.13
N LEU A 57 -2.93 -7.08 11.14
CA LEU A 57 -1.90 -6.80 12.15
C LEU A 57 -1.62 -8.05 12.99
N ASP A 58 -2.65 -8.77 13.39
CA ASP A 58 -2.50 -10.00 14.17
C ASP A 58 -1.73 -11.06 13.37
N ALA A 59 -1.90 -11.10 12.05
CA ALA A 59 -1.14 -12.00 11.17
C ALA A 59 0.29 -11.51 10.92
N GLY A 60 0.66 -10.34 11.45
CA GLY A 60 2.03 -9.83 11.38
C GLY A 60 2.33 -8.90 10.21
N ALA A 61 1.32 -8.26 9.61
CA ALA A 61 1.53 -7.34 8.48
C ALA A 61 2.58 -6.28 8.82
N THR A 62 3.42 -5.92 7.86
CA THR A 62 4.41 -4.84 8.00
C THR A 62 3.71 -3.48 8.06
N GLY A 63 2.65 -3.33 7.32
CA GLY A 63 1.81 -2.16 7.30
C GLY A 63 0.56 -2.47 6.49
N LEU A 64 -0.36 -1.54 6.44
CA LEU A 64 -1.69 -1.75 5.85
C LEU A 64 -1.82 -0.91 4.58
N LYS A 65 -2.43 -1.51 3.57
CA LYS A 65 -2.77 -0.83 2.32
C LYS A 65 -4.27 -0.51 2.37
N LEU A 66 -4.61 0.76 2.56
CA LEU A 66 -6.02 1.20 2.47
C LEU A 66 -6.41 1.21 1.00
N PHE A 67 -7.32 0.31 0.60
CA PHE A 67 -7.61 0.10 -0.82
C PHE A 67 -9.05 -0.38 -1.04
N PRO A 68 -9.83 0.32 -1.88
CA PRO A 68 -9.48 1.51 -2.65
C PRO A 68 -9.58 2.79 -1.79
N ALA A 69 -8.49 3.53 -1.71
CA ALA A 69 -8.40 4.65 -0.78
C ALA A 69 -9.44 5.74 -1.03
N VAL A 70 -9.63 6.13 -2.32
CA VAL A 70 -10.56 7.24 -2.60
C VAL A 70 -12.01 6.90 -2.27
N GLN A 71 -12.36 5.62 -2.23
CA GLN A 71 -13.73 5.23 -1.82
C GLN A 71 -13.91 5.35 -0.31
N VAL A 72 -12.87 5.07 0.45
CA VAL A 72 -12.89 5.24 1.91
C VAL A 72 -12.86 6.73 2.26
N GLY A 73 -12.05 7.48 1.55
CA GLY A 73 -11.88 8.90 1.75
C GLY A 73 -10.99 9.23 2.94
N ILE A 74 -10.61 10.50 3.02
CA ILE A 74 -9.74 10.98 4.09
C ILE A 74 -10.42 10.84 5.45
N ALA A 75 -11.72 11.17 5.53
CA ALA A 75 -12.45 11.06 6.80
C ALA A 75 -12.49 9.60 7.30
N GLY A 76 -12.72 8.65 6.39
CA GLY A 76 -12.70 7.23 6.76
C GLY A 76 -11.31 6.78 7.21
N MET A 77 -10.29 7.24 6.53
CA MET A 77 -8.90 6.94 6.91
C MET A 77 -8.59 7.48 8.31
N GLN A 78 -9.02 8.70 8.61
CA GLN A 78 -8.78 9.31 9.92
C GLN A 78 -9.53 8.56 11.03
N ALA A 79 -10.77 8.15 10.76
CA ALA A 79 -11.52 7.33 11.71
C ALA A 79 -10.82 5.99 11.97
N MET A 80 -10.31 5.35 10.92
CA MET A 80 -9.53 4.11 11.05
C MET A 80 -8.27 4.35 11.89
N ARG A 81 -7.54 5.42 11.59
CA ARG A 81 -6.30 5.77 12.29
C ARG A 81 -6.54 5.93 13.80
N ALA A 82 -7.69 6.47 14.19
CA ALA A 82 -8.00 6.74 15.59
C ALA A 82 -8.08 5.47 16.43
N VAL A 83 -8.37 4.31 15.81
CA VAL A 83 -8.50 3.05 16.55
C VAL A 83 -7.30 2.11 16.35
N LEU A 84 -6.45 2.36 15.36
CA LEU A 84 -5.30 1.50 15.10
C LEU A 84 -4.21 1.70 16.15
N PRO A 85 -3.44 0.65 16.46
CA PRO A 85 -2.29 0.81 17.38
C PRO A 85 -1.32 1.89 16.90
N THR A 86 -0.76 2.62 17.86
CA THR A 86 0.23 3.65 17.57
C THR A 86 1.42 3.04 16.79
N GLY A 87 1.82 3.73 15.73
CA GLY A 87 2.93 3.27 14.90
C GLY A 87 2.51 2.37 13.74
N THR A 88 1.22 2.04 13.62
CA THR A 88 0.75 1.28 12.46
C THR A 88 0.99 2.09 11.19
N LEU A 89 1.71 1.50 10.23
CA LEU A 89 1.92 2.14 8.92
C LEU A 89 0.66 1.94 8.07
N LEU A 90 0.12 3.03 7.54
CA LEU A 90 -1.09 3.01 6.71
C LEU A 90 -0.82 3.75 5.40
N TYR A 91 -0.92 3.06 4.28
CA TYR A 91 -0.61 3.60 2.96
C TYR A 91 -1.89 3.67 2.12
N ALA A 92 -2.12 4.82 1.48
CA ALA A 92 -3.29 5.01 0.61
C ALA A 92 -2.98 4.48 -0.78
N VAL A 93 -3.87 3.63 -1.31
CA VAL A 93 -3.70 3.03 -2.64
C VAL A 93 -5.05 3.04 -3.36
N GLY A 94 -5.05 3.42 -4.62
CA GLY A 94 -6.26 3.46 -5.43
C GLY A 94 -6.83 4.87 -5.55
N GLY A 95 -6.68 5.45 -6.72
CA GLY A 95 -7.16 6.80 -7.00
C GLY A 95 -6.26 7.92 -6.48
N ILE A 96 -5.05 7.58 -6.05
CA ILE A 96 -4.10 8.58 -5.55
C ILE A 96 -3.27 9.10 -6.72
N GLY A 97 -3.15 10.43 -6.81
CA GLY A 97 -2.37 11.08 -7.86
C GLY A 97 -2.05 12.50 -7.48
N ILE A 98 -1.46 13.25 -8.42
CA ILE A 98 -0.93 14.59 -8.15
C ILE A 98 -2.00 15.54 -7.59
N SER A 99 -3.25 15.36 -7.99
CA SER A 99 -4.34 16.26 -7.59
C SER A 99 -4.78 16.10 -6.14
N ASN A 100 -4.51 14.93 -5.51
CA ASN A 100 -4.96 14.70 -4.13
C ASN A 100 -3.83 14.23 -3.20
N PHE A 101 -2.63 14.02 -3.74
CA PHE A 101 -1.51 13.43 -3.01
C PHE A 101 -1.17 14.20 -1.72
N SER A 102 -1.08 15.54 -1.84
CA SER A 102 -0.72 16.37 -0.69
C SER A 102 -1.82 16.38 0.37
N ALA A 103 -3.10 16.34 -0.04
CA ALA A 103 -4.21 16.29 0.91
C ALA A 103 -4.16 15.03 1.77
N TRP A 104 -3.86 13.87 1.16
CA TRP A 104 -3.72 12.62 1.91
C TRP A 104 -2.56 12.69 2.90
N ARG A 105 -1.43 13.26 2.46
CA ARG A 105 -0.26 13.43 3.32
C ARG A 105 -0.58 14.33 4.52
N THR A 106 -1.18 15.49 4.25
CA THR A 106 -1.56 16.44 5.30
C THR A 106 -2.54 15.82 6.29
N ALA A 107 -3.41 14.92 5.80
CA ALA A 107 -4.40 14.24 6.65
C ALA A 107 -3.78 13.14 7.52
N GLY A 108 -2.50 12.80 7.33
CA GLY A 108 -1.80 11.87 8.22
C GLY A 108 -1.58 10.47 7.68
N ILE A 109 -1.71 10.25 6.36
CA ILE A 109 -1.35 8.96 5.79
C ILE A 109 0.19 8.83 5.76
N ASP A 110 0.72 7.64 6.00
CA ASP A 110 2.18 7.43 6.07
C ASP A 110 2.84 7.30 4.71
N GLY A 111 2.07 6.94 3.69
CA GLY A 111 2.60 6.77 2.35
C GLY A 111 1.51 6.48 1.35
N ALA A 112 1.88 6.25 0.11
CA ALA A 112 0.91 5.92 -0.92
C ALA A 112 1.49 4.95 -1.93
N GLY A 113 0.61 4.12 -2.49
CA GLY A 113 0.95 3.26 -3.61
C GLY A 113 0.37 3.86 -4.89
N LEU A 114 1.23 4.11 -5.85
CA LEU A 114 0.88 4.81 -7.08
C LEU A 114 0.88 3.82 -8.26
N GLY A 115 -0.24 3.73 -8.94
CA GLY A 115 -0.37 2.93 -10.14
C GLY A 115 -0.38 3.82 -11.37
N SER A 116 -1.56 4.00 -11.96
CA SER A 116 -1.72 4.74 -13.22
C SER A 116 -1.32 6.21 -13.13
N ALA A 117 -1.25 6.78 -11.94
CA ALA A 117 -0.74 8.14 -11.75
C ALA A 117 0.75 8.24 -12.02
N LEU A 118 1.47 7.10 -11.92
CA LEU A 118 2.91 7.07 -12.14
C LEU A 118 3.27 6.45 -13.49
N TYR A 119 2.59 5.37 -13.87
CA TYR A 119 2.95 4.63 -15.09
C TYR A 119 1.72 4.07 -15.79
N LYS A 120 1.70 4.22 -17.10
CA LYS A 120 0.75 3.54 -17.99
C LYS A 120 1.52 2.92 -19.15
N PRO A 121 1.09 1.77 -19.66
CA PRO A 121 1.74 1.18 -20.84
C PRO A 121 1.86 2.20 -21.98
N GLY A 122 3.01 2.21 -22.63
CA GLY A 122 3.28 3.12 -23.75
C GLY A 122 3.97 4.41 -23.37
N GLN A 123 4.10 4.72 -22.06
CA GLN A 123 4.83 5.91 -21.65
C GLN A 123 6.34 5.67 -21.71
N SER A 124 7.08 6.72 -22.13
CA SER A 124 8.53 6.65 -22.17
C SER A 124 9.12 6.75 -20.75
N PRO A 125 10.35 6.28 -20.56
CA PRO A 125 11.03 6.45 -19.27
C PRO A 125 11.10 7.93 -18.83
N GLU A 126 11.27 8.85 -19.78
CA GLU A 126 11.33 10.29 -19.48
C GLU A 126 10.02 10.79 -18.92
N GLN A 127 8.89 10.37 -19.51
CA GLN A 127 7.55 10.73 -19.03
C GLN A 127 7.32 10.22 -17.62
N VAL A 128 7.67 8.94 -17.38
CA VAL A 128 7.52 8.33 -16.05
C VAL A 128 8.41 9.07 -15.05
N GLY A 129 9.65 9.39 -15.43
CA GLY A 129 10.56 10.14 -14.58
C GLY A 129 10.02 11.51 -14.19
N GLN A 130 9.41 12.24 -15.15
CA GLN A 130 8.80 13.54 -14.86
C GLN A 130 7.65 13.40 -13.86
N GLN A 131 6.78 12.40 -14.08
CA GLN A 131 5.66 12.14 -13.16
C GLN A 131 6.15 11.78 -11.76
N ALA A 132 7.18 10.93 -11.69
CA ALA A 132 7.75 10.54 -10.40
C ALA A 132 8.30 11.73 -9.63
N ARG A 133 9.03 12.62 -10.33
CA ARG A 133 9.58 13.82 -9.70
C ARG A 133 8.48 14.75 -9.20
N ALA A 134 7.43 14.95 -9.99
CA ALA A 134 6.31 15.81 -9.60
C ALA A 134 5.59 15.25 -8.37
N LEU A 135 5.34 13.94 -8.35
CA LEU A 135 4.69 13.29 -7.20
C LEU A 135 5.57 13.38 -5.95
N ALA A 136 6.87 13.12 -6.10
CA ALA A 136 7.80 13.22 -4.97
C ALA A 136 7.86 14.65 -4.41
N ALA A 137 7.87 15.65 -5.28
CA ALA A 137 7.87 17.04 -4.85
C ALA A 137 6.58 17.40 -4.11
N SER A 138 5.43 16.94 -4.63
CA SER A 138 4.13 17.17 -3.98
C SER A 138 4.10 16.55 -2.58
N TRP A 139 4.65 15.34 -2.43
CA TRP A 139 4.70 14.67 -1.12
C TRP A 139 5.56 15.44 -0.12
N LYS A 140 6.72 15.92 -0.57
CA LYS A 140 7.65 16.63 0.32
C LYS A 140 7.11 18.00 0.75
N ALA A 141 6.31 18.64 -0.12
CA ALA A 141 5.77 19.96 0.16
C ALA A 141 4.57 19.97 1.12
N ALA A 142 3.95 18.79 1.36
CA ALA A 142 2.75 18.69 2.17
C ALA A 142 3.06 18.57 3.72
#